data_753047241ce78a490a88be5f17299f94
#
_entry.id   753047241ce78a490a88be5f17299f94
#
_cell.length_a   1.000
_cell.length_b   1.000
_cell.length_c   1.000
_cell.angle_alpha   90.00
_cell.angle_beta   90.00
_cell.angle_gamma   90.00
#
_symmetry.space_group_name_H-M   'P 1'
#
loop_
_entity.id
_entity.type
_entity.pdbx_description
1 polymer ?
#
loop_
_entity_poly.entity_id
_entity_poly.type
_entity_poly.pdbx_seq_one_letter_code
_entity_poly.pdbx_strand_id
1 'polypeptide(L)'
;MAKQLLGKEVTAAMNEKLQQRVAALKEKGVTPKLAIVRCGENPSDLSYEKGATSRAELIGVDVVKFLLPEDVTKEALIEQIEAINADDSIHGCLLFRPLPKHLKADQDEICNHLAACKDVDCMTDLSNAGVFTGKKLGFA
;
A
#
# COMPACT_ATOMS: atom_id res chain seq x y z
N MET A 1 20.36 29.36 -18.03
CA MET A 1 20.58 28.77 -16.69
C MET A 1 19.71 27.52 -16.53
N ALA A 2 20.26 26.42 -16.06
CA ALA A 2 19.47 25.20 -15.79
C ALA A 2 18.53 25.41 -14.61
N LYS A 3 17.27 25.02 -14.74
CA LYS A 3 16.28 25.03 -13.66
C LYS A 3 16.37 23.71 -12.89
N GLN A 4 16.58 23.79 -11.58
CA GLN A 4 16.55 22.63 -10.71
C GLN A 4 15.08 22.22 -10.47
N LEU A 5 14.71 21.00 -10.91
CA LEU A 5 13.37 20.46 -10.72
C LEU A 5 13.30 19.69 -9.39
N LEU A 6 12.83 20.35 -8.34
CA LEU A 6 12.65 19.73 -7.02
C LEU A 6 11.25 19.17 -6.89
N GLY A 7 11.14 17.95 -6.35
CA GLY A 7 9.84 17.32 -6.10
C GLY A 7 8.96 18.01 -5.06
N LYS A 8 9.53 18.93 -4.26
CA LYS A 8 8.82 19.60 -3.15
C LYS A 8 7.57 20.37 -3.60
N GLU A 9 7.67 21.14 -4.68
CA GLU A 9 6.54 21.93 -5.18
C GLU A 9 5.43 21.03 -5.73
N VAL A 10 5.81 19.97 -6.46
CA VAL A 10 4.86 18.98 -6.99
C VAL A 10 4.16 18.25 -5.85
N THR A 11 4.93 17.82 -4.85
CA THR A 11 4.39 17.12 -3.68
C THR A 11 3.42 18.00 -2.89
N ALA A 12 3.72 19.29 -2.71
CA ALA A 12 2.83 20.23 -2.03
C ALA A 12 1.48 20.37 -2.77
N ALA A 13 1.52 20.57 -4.09
CA ALA A 13 0.31 20.65 -4.90
C ALA A 13 -0.51 19.34 -4.91
N MET A 14 0.18 18.20 -4.92
CA MET A 14 -0.48 16.89 -4.81
C MET A 14 -1.16 16.71 -3.45
N ASN A 15 -0.49 17.08 -2.36
CA ASN A 15 -1.05 16.96 -1.00
C ASN A 15 -2.34 17.78 -0.86
N GLU A 16 -2.35 19.02 -1.35
CA GLU A 16 -3.53 19.88 -1.30
C GLU A 16 -4.72 19.22 -2.03
N LYS A 17 -4.50 18.72 -3.24
CA LYS A 17 -5.52 18.00 -3.99
C LYS A 17 -6.01 16.74 -3.28
N LEU A 18 -5.10 15.97 -2.67
CA LEU A 18 -5.45 14.77 -1.94
C LEU A 18 -6.26 15.08 -0.69
N GLN A 19 -5.87 16.12 0.08
CA GLN A 19 -6.64 16.57 1.24
C GLN A 19 -8.07 16.95 0.88
N GLN A 20 -8.26 17.70 -0.22
CA GLN A 20 -9.60 18.06 -0.72
C GLN A 20 -10.41 16.80 -1.09
N ARG A 21 -9.80 15.84 -1.78
CA ARG A 21 -10.48 14.59 -2.15
C ARG A 21 -10.86 13.76 -0.92
N VAL A 22 -9.95 13.66 0.05
CA VAL A 22 -10.22 12.94 1.30
C VAL A 22 -11.34 13.61 2.08
N ALA A 23 -11.34 14.95 2.19
CA ALA A 23 -12.43 15.69 2.84
C ALA A 23 -13.78 15.40 2.17
N ALA A 24 -13.84 15.45 0.85
CA ALA A 24 -15.06 15.15 0.10
C ALA A 24 -15.56 13.69 0.26
N LEU A 25 -14.64 12.73 0.47
CA LEU A 25 -15.01 11.35 0.78
C LEU A 25 -15.57 11.23 2.20
N LYS A 26 -14.94 11.90 3.17
CA LYS A 26 -15.40 11.92 4.57
C LYS A 26 -16.80 12.54 4.72
N GLU A 27 -17.12 13.58 3.95
CA GLU A 27 -18.47 14.14 3.89
C GLU A 27 -19.53 13.13 3.38
N LYS A 28 -19.09 12.16 2.58
CA LYS A 28 -19.93 11.04 2.10
C LYS A 28 -19.94 9.84 3.04
N GLY A 29 -19.32 9.96 4.21
CA GLY A 29 -19.21 8.88 5.20
C GLY A 29 -18.11 7.84 4.90
N VAL A 30 -17.22 8.11 3.95
CA VAL A 30 -16.11 7.21 3.60
C VAL A 30 -14.80 7.78 4.12
N THR A 31 -14.17 7.09 5.05
CA THR A 31 -12.81 7.41 5.51
C THR A 31 -11.80 6.50 4.79
N PRO A 32 -10.99 7.01 3.86
CA PRO A 32 -9.99 6.19 3.19
C PRO A 32 -9.03 5.56 4.20
N LYS A 33 -8.77 4.25 4.06
CA LYS A 33 -7.92 3.49 4.97
C LYS A 33 -6.92 2.64 4.19
N LEU A 34 -5.65 2.75 4.56
CA LEU A 34 -4.53 2.00 4.02
C LEU A 34 -4.09 0.93 5.03
N ALA A 35 -4.05 -0.32 4.61
CA ALA A 35 -3.37 -1.38 5.35
C ALA A 35 -1.88 -1.37 5.01
N ILE A 36 -1.03 -1.48 6.02
CA ILE A 36 0.40 -1.74 5.87
C ILE A 36 0.67 -3.12 6.48
N VAL A 37 1.21 -4.03 5.68
CA VAL A 37 1.61 -5.37 6.12
C VAL A 37 3.13 -5.46 6.09
N ARG A 38 3.73 -5.79 7.24
CA ARG A 38 5.17 -5.93 7.41
C ARG A 38 5.51 -7.21 8.15
N CYS A 39 6.53 -7.92 7.68
CA CYS A 39 7.07 -9.13 8.32
C CYS A 39 8.46 -8.83 8.90
N GLY A 40 8.61 -8.97 10.22
CA GLY A 40 9.84 -8.62 10.93
C GLY A 40 10.03 -7.11 11.15
N GLU A 41 11.24 -6.72 11.54
CA GLU A 41 11.58 -5.33 11.93
C GLU A 41 12.83 -4.83 11.21
N ASN A 42 12.89 -5.01 9.90
CA ASN A 42 13.99 -4.49 9.10
C ASN A 42 14.03 -2.94 9.22
N PRO A 43 15.18 -2.32 9.52
CA PRO A 43 15.29 -0.87 9.68
C PRO A 43 14.82 -0.06 8.47
N SER A 44 15.02 -0.57 7.25
CA SER A 44 14.53 0.09 6.03
C SER A 44 13.01 0.11 5.98
N ASP A 45 12.36 -1.00 6.38
CA ASP A 45 10.91 -1.13 6.40
C ASP A 45 10.30 -0.21 7.47
N LEU A 46 10.92 -0.14 8.65
CA LEU A 46 10.50 0.78 9.72
C LEU A 46 10.58 2.24 9.28
N SER A 47 11.64 2.62 8.57
CA SER A 47 11.81 3.97 8.03
C SER A 47 10.75 4.29 6.97
N TYR A 48 10.50 3.34 6.06
CA TYR A 48 9.47 3.48 5.04
C TYR A 48 8.05 3.55 5.64
N GLU A 49 7.75 2.66 6.60
CA GLU A 49 6.47 2.66 7.33
C GLU A 49 6.20 4.01 8.00
N LYS A 50 7.23 4.57 8.68
CA LYS A 50 7.12 5.90 9.30
C LYS A 50 6.79 6.98 8.28
N GLY A 51 7.49 6.96 7.13
CA GLY A 51 7.25 7.91 6.04
C GLY A 51 5.84 7.79 5.45
N ALA A 52 5.40 6.56 5.20
CA ALA A 52 4.06 6.26 4.67
C ALA A 52 2.96 6.70 5.66
N THR A 53 3.13 6.39 6.95
CA THR A 53 2.19 6.80 8.00
C THR A 53 2.09 8.32 8.12
N SER A 54 3.23 9.03 8.19
CA SER A 54 3.24 10.50 8.25
C SER A 54 2.60 11.14 7.02
N ARG A 55 2.77 10.53 5.85
CA ARG A 55 2.13 11.01 4.61
C ARG A 55 0.63 10.79 4.65
N ALA A 56 0.17 9.62 5.09
CA ALA A 56 -1.24 9.30 5.23
C ALA A 56 -1.93 10.26 6.22
N GLU A 57 -1.33 10.49 7.38
CA GLU A 57 -1.81 11.46 8.37
C GLU A 57 -1.94 12.87 7.78
N LEU A 58 -0.93 13.33 7.04
CA LEU A 58 -0.94 14.65 6.42
C LEU A 58 -2.12 14.85 5.46
N ILE A 59 -2.50 13.83 4.71
CA ILE A 59 -3.59 13.90 3.74
C ILE A 59 -4.94 13.43 4.29
N GLY A 60 -4.98 12.93 5.54
CA GLY A 60 -6.20 12.51 6.22
C GLY A 60 -6.67 11.10 5.92
N VAL A 61 -5.76 10.23 5.44
CA VAL A 61 -5.98 8.79 5.23
C VAL A 61 -5.66 8.03 6.52
N ASP A 62 -6.55 7.15 6.96
CA ASP A 62 -6.29 6.27 8.10
C ASP A 62 -5.30 5.17 7.72
N VAL A 63 -4.47 4.76 8.68
CA VAL A 63 -3.54 3.65 8.52
C VAL A 63 -3.82 2.58 9.55
N VAL A 64 -3.98 1.34 9.09
CA VAL A 64 -3.97 0.15 9.95
C VAL A 64 -2.73 -0.68 9.65
N LYS A 65 -2.06 -1.16 10.69
CA LYS A 65 -0.81 -1.90 10.56
C LYS A 65 -1.01 -3.35 10.99
N PHE A 66 -0.56 -4.25 10.15
CA PHE A 66 -0.49 -5.68 10.40
C PHE A 66 0.98 -6.06 10.50
N LEU A 67 1.47 -6.14 11.74
CA LEU A 67 2.87 -6.38 12.07
C LEU A 67 3.04 -7.86 12.39
N LEU A 68 3.56 -8.61 11.43
CA LEU A 68 3.77 -10.05 11.56
C LEU A 68 5.22 -10.33 11.98
N PRO A 69 5.46 -11.44 12.70
CA PRO A 69 6.82 -11.81 13.07
C PRO A 69 7.66 -12.19 11.84
N GLU A 70 8.98 -12.14 11.96
CA GLU A 70 9.89 -12.46 10.85
C GLU A 70 9.77 -13.92 10.40
N ASP A 71 9.41 -14.82 11.32
CA ASP A 71 9.22 -16.25 11.07
C ASP A 71 7.77 -16.63 10.72
N VAL A 72 6.95 -15.66 10.32
CA VAL A 72 5.58 -15.89 9.88
C VAL A 72 5.54 -16.96 8.78
N THR A 73 4.60 -17.91 8.86
CA THR A 73 4.43 -18.93 7.82
C THR A 73 3.75 -18.36 6.58
N LYS A 74 3.93 -19.01 5.43
CA LYS A 74 3.26 -18.66 4.18
C LYS A 74 1.74 -18.61 4.37
N GLU A 75 1.19 -19.63 4.98
CA GLU A 75 -0.25 -19.78 5.22
C GLU A 75 -0.80 -18.64 6.08
N ALA A 76 -0.11 -18.30 7.18
CA ALA A 76 -0.53 -17.22 8.07
C ALA A 76 -0.46 -15.84 7.38
N LEU A 77 0.54 -15.62 6.53
CA LEU A 77 0.63 -14.38 5.76
C LEU A 77 -0.47 -14.29 4.70
N ILE A 78 -0.76 -15.39 3.99
CA ILE A 78 -1.87 -15.45 3.04
C ILE A 78 -3.21 -15.23 3.76
N GLU A 79 -3.45 -15.87 4.89
CA GLU A 79 -4.66 -15.67 5.70
C GLU A 79 -4.85 -14.19 6.08
N GLN A 80 -3.75 -13.52 6.47
CA GLN A 80 -3.81 -12.09 6.78
C GLN A 80 -4.15 -11.25 5.54
N ILE A 81 -3.61 -11.59 4.38
CA ILE A 81 -3.91 -10.90 3.11
C ILE A 81 -5.38 -11.11 2.73
N GLU A 82 -5.89 -12.33 2.86
CA GLU A 82 -7.29 -12.63 2.57
C GLU A 82 -8.25 -11.92 3.55
N ALA A 83 -7.88 -11.80 4.82
CA ALA A 83 -8.64 -11.01 5.78
C ALA A 83 -8.70 -9.53 5.38
N ILE A 84 -7.61 -8.97 4.88
CA ILE A 84 -7.57 -7.60 4.34
C ILE A 84 -8.44 -7.49 3.08
N ASN A 85 -8.42 -8.48 2.20
CA ASN A 85 -9.27 -8.51 1.01
C ASN A 85 -10.76 -8.47 1.38
N ALA A 86 -11.15 -9.20 2.43
CA ALA A 86 -12.53 -9.30 2.89
C ALA A 86 -13.02 -8.08 3.69
N ASP A 87 -12.13 -7.23 4.18
CA ASP A 87 -12.50 -6.04 4.97
C ASP A 87 -12.80 -4.85 4.06
N ASP A 88 -14.09 -4.56 3.85
CA ASP A 88 -14.55 -3.43 3.02
C ASP A 88 -14.17 -2.06 3.59
N SER A 89 -13.77 -1.96 4.85
CA SER A 89 -13.26 -0.72 5.43
C SER A 89 -11.83 -0.39 5.02
N ILE A 90 -11.08 -1.36 4.48
CA ILE A 90 -9.72 -1.20 3.96
C ILE A 90 -9.78 -0.98 2.46
N HIS A 91 -9.28 0.16 2.00
CA HIS A 91 -9.39 0.59 0.60
C HIS A 91 -8.11 0.36 -0.22
N GLY A 92 -6.99 0.12 0.45
CA GLY A 92 -5.72 -0.19 -0.19
C GLY A 92 -4.80 -0.94 0.76
N CYS A 93 -3.87 -1.70 0.21
CA CYS A 93 -2.88 -2.47 0.97
C CYS A 93 -1.49 -2.26 0.41
N LEU A 94 -0.55 -2.03 1.31
CA LEU A 94 0.87 -1.93 1.04
C LEU A 94 1.58 -3.08 1.76
N LEU A 95 1.92 -4.13 1.02
CA LEU A 95 2.71 -5.26 1.53
C LEU A 95 4.20 -4.97 1.32
N PHE A 96 4.96 -4.91 2.40
CA PHE A 96 6.38 -4.61 2.34
C PHE A 96 7.18 -5.79 1.76
N ARG A 97 8.09 -5.46 0.87
CA ARG A 97 8.98 -6.41 0.19
C ARG A 97 10.43 -5.91 0.23
N PRO A 98 11.43 -6.80 0.22
CA PRO A 98 11.30 -8.26 0.05
C PRO A 98 10.72 -8.95 1.29
N LEU A 99 9.99 -10.04 1.09
CA LEU A 99 9.54 -10.89 2.18
C LEU A 99 10.73 -11.57 2.89
N PRO A 100 10.56 -12.10 4.13
CA PRO A 100 11.59 -12.87 4.81
C PRO A 100 12.20 -13.96 3.95
N LYS A 101 13.47 -14.29 4.18
CA LYS A 101 14.24 -15.19 3.30
C LYS A 101 13.57 -16.54 3.03
N HIS A 102 12.89 -17.11 4.02
CA HIS A 102 12.20 -18.40 3.90
C HIS A 102 10.95 -18.33 3.02
N LEU A 103 10.37 -17.13 2.83
CA LEU A 103 9.21 -16.90 1.95
C LEU A 103 9.61 -16.35 0.57
N LYS A 104 10.90 -16.14 0.32
CA LYS A 104 11.35 -15.49 -0.91
C LYS A 104 10.96 -16.25 -2.18
N ALA A 105 10.98 -17.59 -2.13
CA ALA A 105 10.59 -18.42 -3.27
C ALA A 105 9.08 -18.35 -3.59
N ASP A 106 8.27 -18.07 -2.58
CA ASP A 106 6.81 -17.98 -2.66
C ASP A 106 6.30 -16.53 -2.76
N GLN A 107 7.20 -15.54 -2.82
CA GLN A 107 6.83 -14.12 -2.76
C GLN A 107 5.82 -13.73 -3.84
N ASP A 108 6.01 -14.17 -5.07
CA ASP A 108 5.11 -13.82 -6.18
C ASP A 108 3.73 -14.43 -5.97
N GLU A 109 3.66 -15.69 -5.52
CA GLU A 109 2.40 -16.35 -5.19
C GLU A 109 1.68 -15.61 -4.05
N ILE A 110 2.40 -15.32 -2.96
CA ILE A 110 1.85 -14.58 -1.80
C ILE A 110 1.31 -13.21 -2.23
N CYS A 111 2.08 -12.46 -3.02
CA CYS A 111 1.67 -11.15 -3.51
C CYS A 111 0.40 -11.22 -4.36
N ASN A 112 0.24 -12.27 -5.17
CA ASN A 112 -0.93 -12.45 -6.02
C ASN A 112 -2.21 -12.86 -5.26
N HIS A 113 -2.13 -13.16 -3.96
CA HIS A 113 -3.32 -13.28 -3.12
C HIS A 113 -3.97 -11.93 -2.80
N LEU A 114 -3.24 -10.82 -2.92
CA LEU A 114 -3.85 -9.51 -2.71
C LEU A 114 -4.82 -9.18 -3.84
N ALA A 115 -6.02 -8.75 -3.47
CA ALA A 115 -7.00 -8.27 -4.43
C ALA A 115 -6.45 -7.07 -5.22
N ALA A 116 -6.44 -7.14 -6.55
CA ALA A 116 -5.87 -6.10 -7.40
C ALA A 116 -6.50 -4.71 -7.17
N CYS A 117 -7.77 -4.66 -6.75
CA CYS A 117 -8.44 -3.40 -6.41
C CYS A 117 -7.93 -2.75 -5.10
N LYS A 118 -7.14 -3.48 -4.30
CA LYS A 118 -6.48 -2.98 -3.07
C LYS A 118 -4.96 -2.88 -3.23
N ASP A 119 -4.41 -3.27 -4.37
CA ASP A 119 -2.98 -3.28 -4.68
C ASP A 119 -2.49 -1.89 -5.07
N VAL A 120 -2.14 -1.07 -4.07
CA VAL A 120 -1.68 0.32 -4.30
C VAL A 120 -0.24 0.42 -4.81
N ASP A 121 0.51 -0.69 -4.75
CA ASP A 121 1.93 -0.75 -5.15
C ASP A 121 2.12 -1.42 -6.52
N CYS A 122 1.04 -1.84 -7.15
CA CYS A 122 1.05 -2.51 -8.45
C CYS A 122 1.93 -3.79 -8.46
N MET A 123 1.88 -4.57 -7.38
CA MET A 123 2.73 -5.74 -7.20
C MET A 123 2.13 -7.04 -7.73
N THR A 124 0.79 -7.09 -7.91
CA THR A 124 0.11 -8.26 -8.45
C THR A 124 0.25 -8.36 -9.96
N ASP A 125 0.23 -9.56 -10.49
CA ASP A 125 0.30 -9.80 -11.95
C ASP A 125 -0.83 -9.08 -12.68
N LEU A 126 -2.03 -9.05 -12.09
CA LEU A 126 -3.20 -8.39 -12.69
C LEU A 126 -3.00 -6.87 -12.75
N SER A 127 -2.49 -6.24 -11.70
CA SER A 127 -2.17 -4.81 -11.68
C SER A 127 -1.09 -4.48 -12.71
N ASN A 128 -0.01 -5.28 -12.77
CA ASN A 128 1.06 -5.15 -13.75
C ASN A 128 0.53 -5.28 -15.19
N ALA A 129 -0.32 -6.26 -15.45
CA ALA A 129 -0.96 -6.43 -16.76
C ALA A 129 -1.81 -5.20 -17.13
N GLY A 130 -2.48 -4.58 -16.15
CA GLY A 130 -3.24 -3.35 -16.32
C GLY A 130 -2.38 -2.20 -16.79
N VAL A 131 -1.25 -1.96 -16.11
CA VAL A 131 -0.28 -0.92 -16.49
C VAL A 131 0.28 -1.17 -17.89
N PHE A 132 0.69 -2.41 -18.17
CA PHE A 132 1.26 -2.76 -19.47
C PHE A 132 0.27 -2.59 -20.63
N THR A 133 -1.00 -2.96 -20.43
CA THR A 133 -2.04 -2.91 -21.46
C THR A 133 -2.82 -1.60 -21.52
N GLY A 134 -2.62 -0.71 -20.56
CA GLY A 134 -3.41 0.54 -20.41
C GLY A 134 -4.86 0.29 -19.98
N LYS A 135 -5.17 -0.88 -19.43
CA LYS A 135 -6.51 -1.23 -18.94
C LYS A 135 -6.57 -1.11 -17.42
N LYS A 136 -7.71 -0.66 -16.90
CA LYS A 136 -7.97 -0.67 -15.45
C LYS A 136 -8.30 -2.08 -14.98
N LEU A 137 -7.27 -2.86 -14.65
CA LEU A 137 -7.39 -4.23 -14.15
C LEU A 137 -7.16 -4.34 -12.64
N GLY A 138 -6.63 -3.29 -12.01
CA GLY A 138 -6.33 -3.22 -10.59
C GLY A 138 -6.57 -1.82 -10.03
N PHE A 139 -5.87 -1.50 -8.93
CA PHE A 139 -5.95 -0.18 -8.28
C PHE A 139 -5.25 0.91 -9.10
N ALA A 140 -4.08 0.62 -9.62
CA ALA A 140 -3.25 1.56 -10.38
C ALA A 140 -3.63 1.63 -11.86
#